data_e284b02b9ebf5163c31207157654cfff
#
_entry.id   e284b02b9ebf5163c31207157654cfff
#
_cell.length_a   1.000
_cell.length_b   1.000
_cell.length_c   1.000
_cell.angle_alpha   90.00
_cell.angle_beta   90.00
_cell.angle_gamma   90.00
#
_symmetry.space_group_name_H-M   'P 1'
#
loop_
_entity.id
_entity.type
_entity.pdbx_description
1 polymer ?
#
loop_
_entity_poly.entity_id
_entity_poly.type
_entity_poly.pdbx_seq_one_letter_code
_entity_poly.pdbx_strand_id
1 'polypeptide(L)'
;MRSLSKILVPVDFSDRSVGAARYARRLAEPAQAEIILLHVAVPAPFQLGPMEMASMPVPDVYRSQLELSRRDLESLRNAHLAGLNASTVLLEGDPASCIVKFAHDQRADLIVIPTHGYGPFRRFILGSNTAKVLHDADCPVWTGVHLAEAPADAIDIRHVLCAVDLGPQSAPALLWADWLRSTFHARLTVMHATAAVPSSEHQDALRATLRWGAEKELRRVVDTAHAVGADLLIESGEAAHAICAAAERINADVLVIGRGSAAGVFGRLRTNAYAIIRQSPCPVVSV
;
A
#
# COMPACT_ATOMS: atom_id res chain seq x y z
N MET A 1 -10.49 4.73 18.27
CA MET A 1 -10.26 3.54 17.44
C MET A 1 -10.48 3.93 15.99
N ARG A 2 -9.57 3.57 15.08
CA ARG A 2 -9.79 3.76 13.63
C ARG A 2 -10.76 2.68 13.16
N SER A 3 -11.83 3.05 12.46
CA SER A 3 -12.74 2.11 11.81
C SER A 3 -12.41 2.09 10.31
N LEU A 4 -12.11 0.93 9.77
CA LEU A 4 -12.02 0.74 8.31
C LEU A 4 -13.44 0.51 7.80
N SER A 5 -14.00 1.47 7.08
CA SER A 5 -15.38 1.43 6.62
C SER A 5 -15.49 1.26 5.11
N LYS A 6 -14.50 1.76 4.35
CA LYS A 6 -14.54 1.74 2.89
C LYS A 6 -13.17 1.49 2.29
N ILE A 7 -13.07 0.45 1.47
CA ILE A 7 -11.86 0.04 0.76
C ILE A 7 -12.08 0.22 -0.75
N LEU A 8 -11.22 1.00 -1.40
CA LEU A 8 -11.20 1.13 -2.85
C LEU A 8 -10.15 0.18 -3.45
N VAL A 9 -10.56 -0.61 -4.42
CA VAL A 9 -9.70 -1.56 -5.13
C VAL A 9 -9.70 -1.23 -6.62
N PRO A 10 -8.73 -0.46 -7.11
CA PRO A 10 -8.53 -0.26 -8.54
C PRO A 10 -8.11 -1.57 -9.21
N VAL A 11 -8.79 -1.94 -10.29
CA VAL A 11 -8.55 -3.20 -11.01
C VAL A 11 -8.31 -2.94 -12.50
N ASP A 12 -7.36 -3.68 -13.07
CA ASP A 12 -7.04 -3.72 -14.49
C ASP A 12 -7.27 -5.14 -15.08
N PHE A 13 -7.94 -6.00 -14.32
CA PHE A 13 -8.23 -7.41 -14.62
C PHE A 13 -7.00 -8.32 -14.72
N SER A 14 -5.82 -7.85 -14.31
CA SER A 14 -4.64 -8.71 -14.15
C SER A 14 -4.77 -9.59 -12.90
N ASP A 15 -4.01 -10.70 -12.86
CA ASP A 15 -3.93 -11.57 -11.69
C ASP A 15 -3.53 -10.80 -10.42
N ARG A 16 -2.76 -9.72 -10.57
CA ARG A 16 -2.33 -8.85 -9.48
C ARG A 16 -3.49 -8.04 -8.91
N SER A 17 -4.37 -7.54 -9.76
CA SER A 17 -5.57 -6.84 -9.29
C SER A 17 -6.59 -7.80 -8.65
N VAL A 18 -6.64 -9.05 -9.11
CA VAL A 18 -7.39 -10.14 -8.42
C VAL A 18 -6.81 -10.38 -7.03
N GLY A 19 -5.48 -10.47 -6.91
CA GLY A 19 -4.82 -10.59 -5.61
C GLY A 19 -5.09 -9.40 -4.69
N ALA A 20 -5.11 -8.17 -5.23
CA ALA A 20 -5.50 -6.98 -4.47
C ALA A 20 -6.93 -7.09 -3.91
N ALA A 21 -7.88 -7.61 -4.72
CA ALA A 21 -9.26 -7.85 -4.26
C ALA A 21 -9.33 -8.88 -3.14
N ARG A 22 -8.50 -9.94 -3.17
CA ARG A 22 -8.41 -10.94 -2.08
C ARG A 22 -7.88 -10.33 -0.79
N TYR A 23 -6.85 -9.48 -0.84
CA TYR A 23 -6.38 -8.72 0.33
C TYR A 23 -7.46 -7.78 0.86
N ALA A 24 -8.15 -7.06 -0.02
CA ALA A 24 -9.26 -6.19 0.37
C ALA A 24 -10.36 -7.00 1.08
N ARG A 25 -10.72 -8.20 0.58
CA ARG A 25 -11.64 -9.13 1.25
C ARG A 25 -11.19 -9.41 2.68
N ARG A 26 -9.93 -9.84 2.86
CA ARG A 26 -9.39 -10.21 4.18
C ARG A 26 -9.42 -9.04 5.17
N LEU A 27 -9.19 -7.82 4.69
CA LEU A 27 -9.24 -6.61 5.53
C LEU A 27 -10.67 -6.17 5.83
N ALA A 28 -11.59 -6.35 4.89
CA ALA A 28 -12.98 -5.94 5.02
C ALA A 28 -13.81 -6.84 5.95
N GLU A 29 -13.57 -8.16 5.94
CA GLU A 29 -14.33 -9.14 6.71
C GLU A 29 -14.45 -8.79 8.21
N PRO A 30 -13.35 -8.61 8.97
CA PRO A 30 -13.44 -8.29 10.39
C PRO A 30 -13.94 -6.87 10.66
N ALA A 31 -13.75 -5.94 9.73
CA ALA A 31 -14.16 -4.55 9.83
C ALA A 31 -15.59 -4.30 9.33
N GLN A 32 -16.19 -5.28 8.64
CA GLN A 32 -17.46 -5.15 7.89
C GLN A 32 -17.44 -3.97 6.92
N ALA A 33 -16.28 -3.71 6.30
CA ALA A 33 -16.07 -2.59 5.40
C ALA A 33 -16.72 -2.83 4.03
N GLU A 34 -17.18 -1.75 3.41
CA GLU A 34 -17.57 -1.75 2.00
C GLU A 34 -16.33 -1.88 1.12
N ILE A 35 -16.40 -2.72 0.07
CA ILE A 35 -15.37 -2.81 -0.97
C ILE A 35 -15.92 -2.23 -2.25
N ILE A 36 -15.19 -1.30 -2.88
CA ILE A 36 -15.51 -0.75 -4.19
C ILE A 36 -14.45 -1.21 -5.19
N LEU A 37 -14.83 -2.08 -6.14
CA LEU A 37 -13.99 -2.40 -7.30
C LEU A 37 -14.13 -1.28 -8.32
N LEU A 38 -13.03 -0.62 -8.64
CA LEU A 38 -12.98 0.48 -9.61
C LEU A 38 -12.14 0.09 -10.82
N HIS A 39 -12.76 0.09 -12.01
CA HIS A 39 -12.00 0.07 -13.26
C HIS A 39 -12.08 1.43 -13.94
N VAL A 40 -10.97 1.90 -14.51
CA VAL A 40 -10.92 3.13 -15.29
C VAL A 40 -10.56 2.79 -16.73
N ALA A 41 -11.55 2.91 -17.60
CA ALA A 41 -11.36 2.75 -19.04
C ALA A 41 -10.66 4.00 -19.62
N VAL A 42 -9.58 3.77 -20.35
CA VAL A 42 -8.84 4.85 -21.01
C VAL A 42 -9.46 5.07 -22.40
N PRO A 43 -10.06 6.25 -22.68
CA PRO A 43 -10.64 6.53 -23.98
C PRO A 43 -9.62 6.46 -25.11
N ALA A 44 -10.05 6.04 -26.30
CA ALA A 44 -9.20 5.88 -27.48
C ALA A 44 -8.31 7.11 -27.84
N PRO A 45 -8.77 8.36 -27.68
CA PRO A 45 -7.93 9.53 -27.92
C PRO A 45 -6.66 9.61 -27.07
N PHE A 46 -6.63 8.95 -25.91
CA PHE A 46 -5.46 8.88 -25.04
C PHE A 46 -4.56 7.68 -25.34
N GLN A 47 -5.01 6.74 -26.19
CA GLN A 47 -4.27 5.52 -26.55
C GLN A 47 -3.63 5.62 -27.94
N LEU A 48 -4.22 6.41 -28.85
CA LEU A 48 -3.84 6.48 -30.25
C LEU A 48 -3.30 7.87 -30.61
N GLY A 49 -2.31 7.90 -31.50
CA GLY A 49 -1.83 9.15 -32.08
C GLY A 49 -2.83 9.78 -33.03
N PRO A 50 -2.68 11.09 -33.39
CA PRO A 50 -3.63 11.80 -34.25
C PRO A 50 -3.87 11.16 -35.64
N MET A 51 -2.92 10.40 -36.14
CA MET A 51 -2.95 9.77 -37.47
C MET A 51 -3.75 8.47 -37.48
N GLU A 52 -3.86 7.77 -36.37
CA GLU A 52 -4.59 6.49 -36.23
C GLU A 52 -6.08 6.71 -35.94
N MET A 53 -6.44 7.89 -35.42
CA MET A 53 -7.86 8.26 -35.13
C MET A 53 -8.73 8.46 -36.37
N ALA A 54 -8.11 8.73 -37.53
CA ALA A 54 -8.88 9.14 -38.75
C ALA A 54 -9.59 7.98 -39.46
N SER A 55 -9.34 6.72 -39.09
CA SER A 55 -9.77 5.55 -39.89
C SER A 55 -10.60 4.49 -39.16
N MET A 56 -11.04 4.70 -37.90
CA MET A 56 -11.79 3.68 -37.16
C MET A 56 -13.23 4.08 -36.82
N PRO A 57 -14.19 3.12 -36.88
CA PRO A 57 -15.52 3.28 -36.29
C PRO A 57 -15.45 3.20 -34.76
N VAL A 58 -14.87 4.26 -34.15
CA VAL A 58 -14.49 4.34 -32.74
C VAL A 58 -15.65 4.21 -31.74
N PRO A 59 -16.90 4.70 -31.99
CA PRO A 59 -17.95 4.69 -30.99
C PRO A 59 -18.44 3.30 -30.60
N ASP A 60 -18.61 2.39 -31.56
CA ASP A 60 -19.22 1.08 -31.27
C ASP A 60 -18.21 0.10 -30.64
N VAL A 61 -16.96 0.13 -31.09
CA VAL A 61 -15.88 -0.69 -30.50
C VAL A 61 -15.64 -0.26 -29.03
N TYR A 62 -15.58 1.04 -28.79
CA TYR A 62 -15.37 1.57 -27.44
C TYR A 62 -16.56 1.25 -26.51
N ARG A 63 -17.80 1.39 -27.02
CA ARG A 63 -19.00 1.01 -26.26
C ARG A 63 -18.99 -0.47 -25.87
N SER A 64 -18.63 -1.34 -26.82
CA SER A 64 -18.51 -2.77 -26.58
C SER A 64 -17.43 -3.08 -25.54
N GLN A 65 -16.30 -2.36 -25.55
CA GLN A 65 -15.24 -2.49 -24.54
C GLN A 65 -15.74 -2.07 -23.15
N LEU A 66 -16.50 -0.99 -23.02
CA LEU A 66 -17.09 -0.58 -21.73
C LEU A 66 -18.07 -1.63 -21.19
N GLU A 67 -18.88 -2.23 -22.07
CA GLU A 67 -19.78 -3.32 -21.67
C GLU A 67 -19.04 -4.56 -21.20
N LEU A 68 -17.96 -4.94 -21.88
CA LEU A 68 -17.09 -6.04 -21.45
C LEU A 68 -16.48 -5.72 -20.08
N SER A 69 -15.92 -4.54 -19.90
CA SER A 69 -15.34 -4.12 -18.62
C SER A 69 -16.35 -4.16 -17.46
N ARG A 70 -17.62 -3.79 -17.72
CA ARG A 70 -18.70 -3.93 -16.72
C ARG A 70 -18.94 -5.40 -16.35
N ARG A 71 -19.01 -6.29 -17.33
CA ARG A 71 -19.19 -7.74 -17.09
C ARG A 71 -18.02 -8.33 -16.34
N ASP A 72 -16.80 -7.94 -16.69
CA ASP A 72 -15.58 -8.41 -16.03
C ASP A 72 -15.52 -7.94 -14.57
N LEU A 73 -15.90 -6.69 -14.28
CA LEU A 73 -16.03 -6.18 -12.92
C LEU A 73 -17.04 -6.99 -12.08
N GLU A 74 -18.22 -7.26 -12.64
CA GLU A 74 -19.25 -8.06 -11.96
C GLU A 74 -18.77 -9.50 -11.75
N SER A 75 -18.11 -10.09 -12.74
CA SER A 75 -17.54 -11.43 -12.65
C SER A 75 -16.50 -11.49 -11.53
N LEU A 76 -15.57 -10.53 -11.46
CA LEU A 76 -14.55 -10.44 -10.45
C LEU A 76 -15.16 -10.27 -9.05
N ARG A 77 -16.15 -9.38 -8.91
CA ARG A 77 -16.90 -9.21 -7.65
C ARG A 77 -17.54 -10.53 -7.21
N ASN A 78 -18.25 -11.20 -8.09
CA ASN A 78 -18.96 -12.42 -7.77
C ASN A 78 -18.01 -13.59 -7.44
N ALA A 79 -16.87 -13.67 -8.12
CA ALA A 79 -15.88 -14.71 -7.90
C ALA A 79 -15.10 -14.57 -6.60
N HIS A 80 -14.77 -13.32 -6.20
CA HIS A 80 -13.82 -13.07 -5.12
C HIS A 80 -14.40 -12.36 -3.90
N LEU A 81 -15.53 -11.64 -4.05
CA LEU A 81 -16.13 -10.84 -2.98
C LEU A 81 -17.58 -11.25 -2.65
N ALA A 82 -17.99 -12.45 -3.05
CA ALA A 82 -19.30 -12.97 -2.70
C ALA A 82 -19.51 -13.02 -1.19
N GLY A 83 -20.68 -12.57 -0.74
CA GLY A 83 -21.05 -12.51 0.68
C GLY A 83 -20.58 -11.27 1.42
N LEU A 84 -19.84 -10.37 0.78
CA LEU A 84 -19.42 -9.10 1.35
C LEU A 84 -20.25 -7.92 0.79
N ASN A 85 -20.22 -6.80 1.49
CA ASN A 85 -20.73 -5.53 0.99
C ASN A 85 -19.74 -5.01 -0.08
N ALA A 86 -19.97 -5.38 -1.34
CA ALA A 86 -19.08 -5.04 -2.45
C ALA A 86 -19.86 -4.48 -3.65
N SER A 87 -19.36 -3.37 -4.19
CA SER A 87 -19.91 -2.69 -5.36
C SER A 87 -18.86 -2.54 -6.48
N THR A 88 -19.32 -2.26 -7.70
CA THR A 88 -18.48 -2.07 -8.88
C THR A 88 -18.69 -0.69 -9.47
N VAL A 89 -17.61 -0.05 -9.89
CA VAL A 89 -17.66 1.26 -10.55
C VAL A 89 -16.76 1.23 -11.78
N LEU A 90 -17.31 1.73 -12.90
CA LEU A 90 -16.57 1.95 -14.14
C LEU A 90 -16.51 3.46 -14.41
N LEU A 91 -15.30 3.99 -14.50
CA LEU A 91 -15.02 5.38 -14.87
C LEU A 91 -14.28 5.43 -16.21
N GLU A 92 -14.22 6.62 -16.80
CA GLU A 92 -13.47 6.90 -18.01
C GLU A 92 -12.47 8.03 -17.75
N GLY A 93 -11.22 7.89 -18.21
CA GLY A 93 -10.21 8.94 -18.07
C GLY A 93 -8.79 8.47 -17.79
N ASP A 94 -7.98 9.35 -17.18
CA ASP A 94 -6.63 9.00 -16.68
C ASP A 94 -6.76 8.16 -15.40
N PRO A 95 -6.25 6.92 -15.39
CA PRO A 95 -6.50 6.01 -14.30
C PRO A 95 -6.08 6.55 -12.93
N ALA A 96 -4.87 7.11 -12.83
CA ALA A 96 -4.36 7.57 -11.54
C ALA A 96 -5.18 8.76 -11.00
N SER A 97 -5.50 9.72 -11.86
CA SER A 97 -6.31 10.89 -11.48
C SER A 97 -7.73 10.49 -11.08
N CYS A 98 -8.36 9.57 -11.83
CA CYS A 98 -9.69 9.05 -11.50
C CYS A 98 -9.70 8.29 -10.17
N ILE A 99 -8.70 7.43 -9.91
CA ILE A 99 -8.58 6.68 -8.66
C ILE A 99 -8.46 7.62 -7.47
N VAL A 100 -7.53 8.59 -7.53
CA VAL A 100 -7.29 9.53 -6.43
C VAL A 100 -8.53 10.40 -6.17
N LYS A 101 -9.10 10.97 -7.24
CA LYS A 101 -10.31 11.78 -7.11
C LYS A 101 -11.48 10.98 -6.54
N PHE A 102 -11.71 9.77 -7.04
CA PHE A 102 -12.79 8.91 -6.57
C PHE A 102 -12.60 8.51 -5.10
N ALA A 103 -11.36 8.13 -4.71
CA ALA A 103 -11.04 7.83 -3.32
C ALA A 103 -11.34 9.01 -2.38
N HIS A 104 -10.97 10.22 -2.79
CA HIS A 104 -11.26 11.46 -2.06
C HIS A 104 -12.76 11.71 -1.94
N ASP A 105 -13.49 11.72 -3.08
CA ASP A 105 -14.93 12.03 -3.15
C ASP A 105 -15.75 11.01 -2.35
N GLN A 106 -15.37 9.73 -2.38
CA GLN A 106 -16.01 8.64 -1.63
C GLN A 106 -15.53 8.52 -0.19
N ARG A 107 -14.53 9.30 0.23
CA ARG A 107 -13.88 9.21 1.54
C ARG A 107 -13.40 7.79 1.84
N ALA A 108 -12.68 7.20 0.89
CA ALA A 108 -12.11 5.87 1.10
C ALA A 108 -11.10 5.89 2.25
N ASP A 109 -11.17 4.89 3.13
CA ASP A 109 -10.25 4.73 4.25
C ASP A 109 -8.94 4.07 3.83
N LEU A 110 -8.98 3.31 2.73
CA LEU A 110 -7.86 2.55 2.20
C LEU A 110 -8.00 2.37 0.69
N ILE A 111 -6.90 2.52 -0.04
CA ILE A 111 -6.76 2.03 -1.42
C ILE A 111 -5.91 0.77 -1.38
N VAL A 112 -6.38 -0.33 -2.01
CA VAL A 112 -5.59 -1.56 -2.20
C VAL A 112 -5.26 -1.69 -3.67
N ILE A 113 -3.99 -1.50 -4.04
CA ILE A 113 -3.54 -1.46 -5.44
C ILE A 113 -2.22 -2.23 -5.60
N PRO A 114 -2.05 -3.08 -6.64
CA PRO A 114 -0.77 -3.74 -6.88
C PRO A 114 0.32 -2.75 -7.29
N THR A 115 1.59 -3.13 -7.12
CA THR A 115 2.72 -2.27 -7.51
C THR A 115 2.77 -1.99 -9.01
N HIS A 116 2.23 -2.88 -9.85
CA HIS A 116 2.12 -2.71 -11.31
C HIS A 116 1.08 -3.67 -11.90
N GLY A 117 0.53 -3.34 -13.08
CA GLY A 117 -0.43 -4.15 -13.83
C GLY A 117 0.23 -5.16 -14.77
N TYR A 118 -0.31 -5.31 -15.99
CA TYR A 118 0.18 -6.23 -17.00
C TYR A 118 1.65 -6.07 -17.36
N GLY A 119 2.43 -7.18 -17.37
CA GLY A 119 3.77 -7.27 -17.93
C GLY A 119 4.73 -8.17 -17.13
N PRO A 120 5.45 -9.12 -17.81
CA PRO A 120 6.26 -10.14 -17.14
C PRO A 120 7.60 -9.63 -16.59
N PHE A 121 8.09 -8.48 -17.04
CA PHE A 121 9.49 -8.05 -16.79
C PHE A 121 9.65 -6.97 -15.70
N ARG A 122 8.63 -6.69 -14.88
CA ARG A 122 8.65 -5.51 -13.99
C ARG A 122 8.56 -5.81 -12.49
N ARG A 123 9.14 -6.91 -12.00
CA ARG A 123 9.13 -7.24 -10.55
C ARG A 123 9.71 -6.14 -9.64
N PHE A 124 10.53 -5.23 -10.20
CA PHE A 124 11.22 -4.17 -9.44
C PHE A 124 10.85 -2.74 -9.86
N ILE A 125 9.83 -2.57 -10.71
CA ILE A 125 9.44 -1.24 -11.20
C ILE A 125 8.03 -0.94 -10.69
N LEU A 126 7.89 0.17 -9.98
CA LEU A 126 6.58 0.68 -9.59
C LEU A 126 5.88 1.25 -10.84
N GLY A 127 4.65 0.80 -11.10
CA GLY A 127 3.86 1.30 -12.23
C GLY A 127 3.54 2.79 -12.09
N SER A 128 3.45 3.51 -13.21
CA SER A 128 3.21 4.95 -13.22
C SER A 128 1.91 5.34 -12.48
N ASN A 129 0.84 4.58 -12.69
CA ASN A 129 -0.44 4.82 -12.01
C ASN A 129 -0.33 4.59 -10.50
N THR A 130 0.30 3.48 -10.07
CA THR A 130 0.51 3.20 -8.64
C THR A 130 1.40 4.25 -8.00
N ALA A 131 2.46 4.70 -8.69
CA ALA A 131 3.34 5.76 -8.21
C ALA A 131 2.57 7.07 -8.00
N LYS A 132 1.72 7.48 -8.96
CA LYS A 132 0.86 8.67 -8.83
C LYS A 132 -0.15 8.51 -7.69
N VAL A 133 -0.81 7.35 -7.57
CA VAL A 133 -1.75 7.09 -6.46
C VAL A 133 -1.04 7.18 -5.11
N LEU A 134 0.12 6.55 -4.95
CA LEU A 134 0.93 6.65 -3.73
C LEU A 134 1.34 8.09 -3.39
N HIS A 135 1.60 8.90 -4.41
CA HIS A 135 1.99 10.30 -4.25
C HIS A 135 0.79 11.19 -3.87
N ASP A 136 -0.36 11.02 -4.54
CA ASP A 136 -1.46 11.97 -4.55
C ASP A 136 -2.61 11.59 -3.61
N ALA A 137 -2.76 10.31 -3.25
CA ALA A 137 -3.86 9.86 -2.40
C ALA A 137 -3.82 10.45 -0.99
N ASP A 138 -4.96 10.87 -0.47
CA ASP A 138 -5.12 11.39 0.90
C ASP A 138 -5.29 10.30 1.95
N CYS A 139 -5.72 9.11 1.54
CA CYS A 139 -5.90 7.95 2.41
C CYS A 139 -4.71 6.98 2.29
N PRO A 140 -4.50 6.09 3.25
CA PRO A 140 -3.53 5.02 3.18
C PRO A 140 -3.63 4.17 1.92
N VAL A 141 -2.48 3.67 1.46
CA VAL A 141 -2.39 2.80 0.28
C VAL A 141 -1.71 1.51 0.66
N TRP A 142 -2.40 0.40 0.46
CA TRP A 142 -1.89 -0.97 0.57
C TRP A 142 -1.37 -1.42 -0.79
N THR A 143 -0.10 -1.76 -0.88
CA THR A 143 0.51 -2.20 -2.12
C THR A 143 1.57 -3.28 -1.89
N GLY A 144 1.91 -4.04 -2.94
CA GLY A 144 2.98 -5.03 -2.85
C GLY A 144 3.16 -5.80 -4.16
N VAL A 145 4.38 -6.29 -4.37
CA VAL A 145 4.73 -7.14 -5.53
C VAL A 145 4.11 -8.54 -5.40
N HIS A 146 3.82 -8.97 -4.17
CA HIS A 146 3.33 -10.31 -3.84
C HIS A 146 1.80 -10.45 -3.91
N LEU A 147 1.06 -9.40 -4.26
CA LEU A 147 -0.41 -9.47 -4.30
C LEU A 147 -0.91 -10.52 -5.30
N ALA A 148 -0.20 -10.77 -6.40
CA ALA A 148 -0.56 -11.80 -7.37
C ALA A 148 -0.46 -13.24 -6.84
N GLU A 149 0.45 -13.46 -5.90
CA GLU A 149 0.75 -14.78 -5.33
C GLU A 149 -0.12 -15.08 -4.09
N ALA A 150 -1.01 -14.15 -3.74
CA ALA A 150 -1.90 -14.31 -2.59
C ALA A 150 -2.81 -15.53 -2.76
N PRO A 151 -2.70 -16.55 -1.89
CA PRO A 151 -3.58 -17.70 -1.94
C PRO A 151 -5.03 -17.28 -1.73
N ALA A 152 -5.97 -17.98 -2.40
CA ALA A 152 -7.39 -17.64 -2.33
C ALA A 152 -7.95 -17.71 -0.90
N ASP A 153 -7.41 -18.60 -0.07
CA ASP A 153 -8.04 -19.01 1.20
C ASP A 153 -7.18 -18.75 2.46
N ALA A 154 -5.99 -18.20 2.35
CA ALA A 154 -5.03 -18.19 3.48
C ALA A 154 -4.18 -16.93 3.60
N ILE A 155 -4.76 -15.73 3.39
CA ILE A 155 -4.07 -14.51 3.80
C ILE A 155 -4.21 -14.38 5.31
N ASP A 156 -3.13 -14.70 6.03
CA ASP A 156 -3.06 -14.61 7.48
C ASP A 156 -2.06 -13.52 7.88
N ILE A 157 -2.47 -12.59 8.72
CA ILE A 157 -1.63 -11.51 9.22
C ILE A 157 -1.31 -11.83 10.68
N ARG A 158 -0.12 -12.41 10.90
CA ARG A 158 0.36 -12.81 12.23
C ARG A 158 1.43 -11.91 12.79
N HIS A 159 2.14 -11.19 11.92
CA HIS A 159 3.22 -10.30 12.34
C HIS A 159 3.22 -9.01 11.52
N VAL A 160 2.98 -7.90 12.20
CA VAL A 160 3.02 -6.54 11.65
C VAL A 160 4.35 -5.90 12.00
N LEU A 161 5.09 -5.41 11.01
CA LEU A 161 6.24 -4.54 11.20
C LEU A 161 5.84 -3.09 10.92
N CYS A 162 6.04 -2.19 11.88
CA CYS A 162 5.83 -0.76 11.69
C CYS A 162 7.17 -0.04 11.71
N ALA A 163 7.58 0.53 10.57
CA ALA A 163 8.81 1.30 10.48
C ALA A 163 8.51 2.81 10.60
N VAL A 164 9.14 3.46 11.57
CA VAL A 164 8.94 4.87 11.90
C VAL A 164 10.24 5.67 11.79
N ASP A 165 10.11 6.92 11.33
CA ASP A 165 11.23 7.87 11.22
C ASP A 165 11.35 8.79 12.44
N LEU A 166 10.54 8.54 13.49
CA LEU A 166 10.39 9.35 14.71
C LEU A 166 9.86 10.77 14.42
N GLY A 167 9.39 11.01 13.20
CA GLY A 167 8.77 12.26 12.78
C GLY A 167 7.25 12.27 12.98
N PRO A 168 6.56 13.32 12.51
CA PRO A 168 5.11 13.49 12.69
C PRO A 168 4.25 12.36 12.10
N GLN A 169 4.76 11.65 11.09
CA GLN A 169 4.06 10.52 10.45
C GLN A 169 4.14 9.21 11.24
N SER A 170 4.95 9.18 12.30
CA SER A 170 5.08 7.98 13.14
C SER A 170 3.78 7.63 13.85
N ALA A 171 3.05 8.62 14.37
CA ALA A 171 1.78 8.37 15.07
C ALA A 171 0.67 7.82 14.14
N PRO A 172 0.39 8.38 12.95
CA PRO A 172 -0.53 7.78 12.00
C PRO A 172 -0.16 6.35 11.59
N ALA A 173 1.13 6.08 11.33
CA ALA A 173 1.60 4.74 10.97
C ALA A 173 1.40 3.74 12.12
N LEU A 174 1.71 4.13 13.36
CA LEU A 174 1.49 3.31 14.54
C LEU A 174 0.02 3.01 14.79
N LEU A 175 -0.87 3.98 14.59
CA LEU A 175 -2.33 3.76 14.72
C LEU A 175 -2.83 2.72 13.70
N TRP A 176 -2.28 2.71 12.48
CA TRP A 176 -2.58 1.69 11.48
C TRP A 176 -2.03 0.32 11.88
N ALA A 177 -0.78 0.27 12.32
CA ALA A 177 -0.14 -0.97 12.75
C ALA A 177 -0.86 -1.58 13.97
N ASP A 178 -1.26 -0.76 14.93
CA ASP A 178 -2.02 -1.22 16.11
C ASP A 178 -3.42 -1.69 15.76
N TRP A 179 -4.08 -1.04 14.78
CA TRP A 179 -5.34 -1.52 14.25
C TRP A 179 -5.19 -2.90 13.62
N LEU A 180 -4.19 -3.13 12.79
CA LEU A 180 -3.89 -4.45 12.20
C LEU A 180 -3.61 -5.48 13.28
N ARG A 181 -2.73 -5.16 14.25
CA ARG A 181 -2.41 -6.02 15.38
C ARG A 181 -3.67 -6.45 16.13
N SER A 182 -4.52 -5.49 16.46
CA SER A 182 -5.72 -5.75 17.26
C SER A 182 -6.77 -6.54 16.49
N THR A 183 -6.96 -6.22 15.20
CA THR A 183 -7.96 -6.86 14.32
C THR A 183 -7.61 -8.31 14.01
N PHE A 184 -6.32 -8.59 13.80
CA PHE A 184 -5.85 -9.93 13.39
C PHE A 184 -5.19 -10.72 14.52
N HIS A 185 -5.14 -10.17 15.75
CA HIS A 185 -4.42 -10.75 16.89
C HIS A 185 -2.95 -11.02 16.57
N ALA A 186 -2.36 -10.15 15.77
CA ALA A 186 -1.00 -10.25 15.30
C ALA A 186 0.02 -9.75 16.33
N ARG A 187 1.27 -10.17 16.19
CA ARG A 187 2.41 -9.52 16.85
C ARG A 187 2.68 -8.18 16.18
N LEU A 188 3.14 -7.19 16.94
CA LEU A 188 3.58 -5.90 16.43
C LEU A 188 5.03 -5.68 16.82
N THR A 189 5.88 -5.45 15.83
CA THR A 189 7.24 -4.94 16.01
C THR A 189 7.29 -3.52 15.47
N VAL A 190 7.76 -2.58 16.29
CA VAL A 190 8.00 -1.19 15.89
C VAL A 190 9.49 -0.97 15.69
N MET A 191 9.87 -0.51 14.52
CA MET A 191 11.27 -0.39 14.12
C MET A 191 11.65 1.05 13.79
N HIS A 192 12.87 1.42 14.19
CA HIS A 192 13.55 2.63 13.70
C HIS A 192 14.93 2.28 13.14
N ALA A 193 15.27 2.85 11.97
CA ALA A 193 16.59 2.72 11.38
C ALA A 193 17.44 3.96 11.68
N THR A 194 18.56 3.77 12.39
CA THR A 194 19.54 4.85 12.63
C THR A 194 20.56 4.93 11.51
N ALA A 195 21.20 6.07 11.37
CA ALA A 195 22.30 6.23 10.41
C ALA A 195 23.41 5.21 10.65
N ALA A 196 24.00 4.72 9.54
CA ALA A 196 25.16 3.85 9.63
C ALA A 196 26.35 4.60 10.21
N VAL A 197 26.93 4.04 11.25
CA VAL A 197 28.22 4.53 11.82
C VAL A 197 29.29 3.50 11.46
N PRO A 198 30.41 3.91 10.81
CA PRO A 198 31.48 2.98 10.45
C PRO A 198 32.00 2.19 11.66
N SER A 199 32.50 0.98 11.40
CA SER A 199 33.04 0.11 12.45
C SER A 199 34.46 0.53 12.81
N SER A 200 34.63 1.22 13.95
CA SER A 200 35.93 1.46 14.58
C SER A 200 35.75 1.48 16.08
N GLU A 201 36.79 1.09 16.82
CA GLU A 201 36.78 1.06 18.32
C GLU A 201 36.38 2.40 18.93
N HIS A 202 36.75 3.53 18.28
CA HIS A 202 36.40 4.88 18.75
C HIS A 202 34.91 5.26 18.47
N GLN A 203 34.18 4.50 17.68
CA GLN A 203 32.80 4.78 17.29
C GLN A 203 31.77 3.87 18.00
N ASP A 204 32.23 2.92 18.80
CA ASP A 204 31.31 2.03 19.54
C ASP A 204 30.49 2.80 20.58
N ALA A 205 31.11 3.75 21.28
CA ALA A 205 30.41 4.62 22.21
C ALA A 205 29.38 5.51 21.51
N LEU A 206 29.70 6.02 20.33
CA LEU A 206 28.78 6.81 19.53
C LEU A 206 27.59 5.96 19.06
N ARG A 207 27.84 4.74 18.59
CA ARG A 207 26.76 3.80 18.20
C ARG A 207 25.85 3.47 19.38
N ALA A 208 26.42 3.17 20.54
CA ALA A 208 25.66 2.90 21.75
C ALA A 208 24.79 4.09 22.17
N THR A 209 25.33 5.30 22.09
CA THR A 209 24.63 6.54 22.41
C THR A 209 23.47 6.81 21.42
N LEU A 210 23.72 6.66 20.13
CA LEU A 210 22.68 6.82 19.10
C LEU A 210 21.56 5.80 19.26
N ARG A 211 21.93 4.52 19.49
CA ARG A 211 20.96 3.45 19.73
C ARG A 211 20.12 3.71 20.98
N TRP A 212 20.74 4.09 22.08
CA TRP A 212 20.03 4.41 23.31
C TRP A 212 19.07 5.60 23.15
N GLY A 213 19.52 6.67 22.47
CA GLY A 213 18.68 7.83 22.17
C GLY A 213 17.49 7.46 21.28
N ALA A 214 17.73 6.69 20.24
CA ALA A 214 16.69 6.21 19.32
C ALA A 214 15.69 5.29 20.05
N GLU A 215 16.16 4.37 20.91
CA GLU A 215 15.29 3.48 21.68
C GLU A 215 14.40 4.26 22.65
N LYS A 216 14.95 5.26 23.34
CA LYS A 216 14.19 6.12 24.25
C LYS A 216 13.08 6.88 23.52
N GLU A 217 13.41 7.44 22.35
CA GLU A 217 12.46 8.19 21.56
C GLU A 217 11.41 7.26 20.91
N LEU A 218 11.82 6.09 20.43
CA LEU A 218 10.91 5.08 19.89
C LEU A 218 9.91 4.63 20.96
N ARG A 219 10.37 4.35 22.17
CA ARG A 219 9.52 3.99 23.30
C ARG A 219 8.50 5.10 23.60
N ARG A 220 8.94 6.36 23.62
CA ARG A 220 8.07 7.52 23.82
C ARG A 220 6.97 7.60 22.76
N VAL A 221 7.32 7.37 21.48
CA VAL A 221 6.35 7.40 20.36
C VAL A 221 5.35 6.26 20.47
N VAL A 222 5.80 5.05 20.83
CA VAL A 222 4.94 3.87 21.05
C VAL A 222 3.98 4.08 22.23
N ASP A 223 4.47 4.62 23.34
CA ASP A 223 3.65 4.92 24.52
C ASP A 223 2.60 5.99 24.22
N THR A 224 2.97 7.03 23.47
CA THR A 224 2.04 8.10 23.05
C THR A 224 0.95 7.57 22.10
N ALA A 225 1.27 6.60 21.25
CA ALA A 225 0.31 5.95 20.36
C ALA A 225 -0.49 4.83 21.03
N HIS A 226 -0.25 4.57 22.32
CA HIS A 226 -0.88 3.48 23.09
C HIS A 226 -0.72 2.08 22.46
N ALA A 227 0.35 1.85 21.71
CA ALA A 227 0.69 0.55 21.12
C ALA A 227 1.36 -0.39 22.14
N VAL A 228 0.67 -0.63 23.26
CA VAL A 228 1.18 -1.41 24.40
C VAL A 228 1.47 -2.84 23.97
N GLY A 229 2.65 -3.35 24.38
CA GLY A 229 3.06 -4.73 24.07
C GLY A 229 3.71 -4.91 22.72
N ALA A 230 4.05 -3.83 22.01
CA ALA A 230 4.85 -3.90 20.80
C ALA A 230 6.33 -4.19 21.13
N ASP A 231 6.95 -5.07 20.33
CA ASP A 231 8.40 -5.29 20.37
C ASP A 231 9.11 -4.08 19.72
N LEU A 232 10.23 -3.63 20.32
CA LEU A 232 11.01 -2.52 19.78
C LEU A 232 12.26 -3.03 19.08
N LEU A 233 12.54 -2.53 17.89
CA LEU A 233 13.71 -2.90 17.09
C LEU A 233 14.44 -1.65 16.60
N ILE A 234 15.73 -1.55 16.91
CA ILE A 234 16.63 -0.52 16.39
C ILE A 234 17.70 -1.18 15.54
N GLU A 235 17.74 -0.79 14.28
CA GLU A 235 18.77 -1.24 13.31
C GLU A 235 19.59 -0.05 12.84
N SER A 236 20.82 -0.30 12.41
CA SER A 236 21.70 0.73 11.85
C SER A 236 21.94 0.43 10.38
N GLY A 237 21.88 1.44 9.53
CA GLY A 237 22.13 1.27 8.10
C GLY A 237 21.32 2.20 7.21
N GLU A 238 21.36 1.92 5.91
CA GLU A 238 20.47 2.57 4.95
C GLU A 238 19.03 2.11 5.25
N ALA A 239 18.11 3.06 5.38
CA ALA A 239 16.78 2.80 5.95
C ALA A 239 15.98 1.75 5.18
N ALA A 240 15.95 1.81 3.84
CA ALA A 240 15.16 0.88 3.06
C ALA A 240 15.72 -0.55 3.17
N HIS A 241 17.05 -0.69 3.12
CA HIS A 241 17.71 -1.98 3.27
C HIS A 241 17.50 -2.58 4.67
N ALA A 242 17.71 -1.78 5.72
CA ALA A 242 17.54 -2.23 7.09
C ALA A 242 16.10 -2.67 7.40
N ILE A 243 15.10 -1.91 6.90
CA ILE A 243 13.69 -2.22 7.08
C ILE A 243 13.31 -3.50 6.35
N CYS A 244 13.70 -3.66 5.08
CA CYS A 244 13.38 -4.86 4.31
C CYS A 244 14.06 -6.10 4.88
N ALA A 245 15.33 -6.01 5.28
CA ALA A 245 16.05 -7.11 5.93
C ALA A 245 15.43 -7.49 7.28
N ALA A 246 14.95 -6.51 8.06
CA ALA A 246 14.23 -6.78 9.30
C ALA A 246 12.89 -7.47 9.02
N ALA A 247 12.12 -7.00 8.03
CA ALA A 247 10.85 -7.61 7.64
C ALA A 247 11.02 -9.09 7.25
N GLU A 248 12.06 -9.41 6.48
CA GLU A 248 12.40 -10.77 6.09
C GLU A 248 12.79 -11.62 7.31
N ARG A 249 13.70 -11.13 8.15
CA ARG A 249 14.21 -11.82 9.33
C ARG A 249 13.12 -12.20 10.34
N ILE A 250 12.13 -11.32 10.54
CA ILE A 250 11.03 -11.59 11.49
C ILE A 250 9.83 -12.26 10.81
N ASN A 251 9.91 -12.55 9.51
CA ASN A 251 8.80 -13.03 8.70
C ASN A 251 7.55 -12.15 8.87
N ALA A 252 7.69 -10.85 8.61
CA ALA A 252 6.57 -9.93 8.67
C ALA A 252 5.58 -10.22 7.54
N ASP A 253 4.28 -10.30 7.88
CA ASP A 253 3.21 -10.48 6.90
C ASP A 253 2.76 -9.17 6.27
N VAL A 254 3.02 -8.05 6.96
CA VAL A 254 2.74 -6.69 6.47
C VAL A 254 3.71 -5.69 7.08
N LEU A 255 4.13 -4.73 6.27
CA LEU A 255 4.96 -3.60 6.67
C LEU A 255 4.14 -2.30 6.62
N VAL A 256 4.12 -1.54 7.72
CA VAL A 256 3.48 -0.21 7.78
C VAL A 256 4.56 0.87 7.82
N ILE A 257 4.42 1.87 6.94
CA ILE A 257 5.35 3.02 6.85
C ILE A 257 4.59 4.33 6.75
N GLY A 258 5.21 5.42 7.19
CA GLY A 258 4.75 6.78 6.90
C GLY A 258 5.20 7.22 5.50
N ARG A 259 4.34 7.91 4.75
CA ARG A 259 4.69 8.49 3.44
C ARG A 259 5.51 9.78 3.52
N GLY A 260 5.63 10.39 4.70
CA GLY A 260 6.21 11.69 4.90
C GLY A 260 5.18 12.83 4.78
N SER A 261 5.54 14.03 5.22
CA SER A 261 4.65 15.19 5.15
C SER A 261 4.63 15.80 3.75
N ALA A 262 3.47 16.31 3.31
CA ALA A 262 3.28 17.02 2.04
C ALA A 262 4.07 18.35 1.92
N ALA A 263 4.80 18.76 2.93
CA ALA A 263 5.47 20.06 3.04
C ALA A 263 6.83 20.15 2.32
N GLY A 264 7.07 19.39 1.27
CA GLY A 264 8.33 19.43 0.50
C GLY A 264 8.11 19.53 -1.00
N VAL A 265 9.10 20.07 -1.72
CA VAL A 265 9.11 20.26 -3.20
C VAL A 265 8.92 18.93 -3.96
N PHE A 266 9.02 17.77 -3.30
CA PHE A 266 8.95 16.43 -3.88
C PHE A 266 7.71 15.61 -3.47
N GLY A 267 6.66 16.23 -2.92
CA GLY A 267 5.40 15.56 -2.60
C GLY A 267 5.44 14.62 -1.38
N ARG A 268 4.36 13.82 -1.23
CA ARG A 268 4.11 12.99 -0.04
C ARG A 268 5.02 11.76 0.09
N LEU A 269 5.59 11.27 -1.00
CA LEU A 269 6.40 10.05 -0.96
C LEU A 269 7.90 10.37 -0.97
N ARG A 270 8.59 10.08 0.13
CA ARG A 270 10.06 10.21 0.22
C ARG A 270 10.76 9.09 -0.54
N THR A 271 12.00 9.33 -0.98
CA THR A 271 12.83 8.35 -1.71
C THR A 271 12.90 6.99 -1.02
N ASN A 272 12.99 6.96 0.32
CA ASN A 272 13.04 5.73 1.09
C ASN A 272 11.74 4.91 1.02
N ALA A 273 10.55 5.56 1.00
CA ALA A 273 9.28 4.85 0.90
C ALA A 273 9.14 4.11 -0.43
N TYR A 274 9.59 4.70 -1.54
CA TYR A 274 9.66 4.02 -2.84
C TYR A 274 10.58 2.81 -2.83
N ALA A 275 11.78 2.97 -2.24
CA ALA A 275 12.74 1.89 -2.15
C ALA A 275 12.18 0.73 -1.28
N ILE A 276 11.56 1.05 -0.15
CA ILE A 276 10.91 0.07 0.74
C ILE A 276 9.81 -0.69 0.00
N ILE A 277 8.87 0.00 -0.65
CA ILE A 277 7.74 -0.63 -1.37
C ILE A 277 8.24 -1.60 -2.46
N ARG A 278 9.34 -1.26 -3.12
CA ARG A 278 9.92 -2.09 -4.18
C ARG A 278 10.68 -3.32 -3.68
N GLN A 279 11.28 -3.22 -2.50
CA GLN A 279 12.19 -4.23 -1.95
C GLN A 279 11.56 -5.06 -0.84
N SER A 280 10.40 -4.64 -0.33
CA SER A 280 9.75 -5.31 0.78
C SER A 280 9.42 -6.77 0.45
N PRO A 281 9.71 -7.71 1.35
CA PRO A 281 9.35 -9.13 1.21
C PRO A 281 7.85 -9.38 1.42
N CYS A 282 7.11 -8.39 1.90
CA CYS A 282 5.68 -8.48 2.19
C CYS A 282 4.94 -7.23 1.70
N PRO A 283 3.58 -7.24 1.65
CA PRO A 283 2.79 -6.05 1.36
C PRO A 283 3.12 -4.88 2.27
N VAL A 284 3.00 -3.66 1.72
CA VAL A 284 3.31 -2.41 2.42
C VAL A 284 2.06 -1.54 2.51
N VAL A 285 1.76 -1.06 3.71
CA VAL A 285 0.78 0.01 3.94
C VAL A 285 1.54 1.32 4.12
N SER A 286 1.32 2.25 3.22
CA SER A 286 1.86 3.60 3.33
C SER A 286 0.78 4.56 3.82
N VAL A 287 1.05 5.23 4.93
CA VAL A 287 0.08 6.07 5.66
C VAL A 287 0.40 7.55 5.51
#